data_074c874c081c966bebdb2c4aa103623d
#
_entry.id   074c874c081c966bebdb2c4aa103623d
#
_cell.length_a   1.000
_cell.length_b   1.000
_cell.length_c   1.000
_cell.angle_alpha   90.00
_cell.angle_beta   90.00
_cell.angle_gamma   90.00
#
_symmetry.space_group_name_H-M   'P 1'
#
loop_
_entity.id
_entity.type
_entity.pdbx_description
1 polymer ?
#
loop_
_entity_poly.entity_id
_entity_poly.type
_entity_poly.pdbx_seq_one_letter_code
_entity_poly.pdbx_strand_id
1 'polypeptide(L)'
;MNLRTPSCNLGQKLASTPSLWAVTLLLTACAPGASDGQGTGGSAGGVAGTTGAAGATGPAGTTGAAGTTGVAGTSGGPGGASGGGRGGAVAGAGGAGAAGRGGGSGGGGSSGPAGSSGNAGATGTGGICGGATGAAFASLTDYTARDGGFGPAVVTRNTGDAALGADKVAIFRPAAAKYGQGGVTHPIIVWGNGHTNTVDIWQSFLSRVATYGFVVVAPEQTEVTAEHMNAAIDYVLRLANDAASGDCGKIDTTKIGSTGYSRGGGGAISVGSNARITSTFIFAANGNVKSLKAPWGVVGGDMDTTFNWTAISAAVTGSTQPAFGGALAGIDHNRVAGQAKAQEAYIGWMRWRFMGDRAGHDMFVGATCKICTDAAFSGVVKTPSLDSL
;
A
#
# COMPACT_ATOMS: atom_id res chain seq x y z
N MET A 1 9.95 61.13 -20.62
CA MET A 1 10.90 60.63 -19.61
C MET A 1 11.22 59.17 -19.96
N ASN A 2 12.42 58.96 -20.50
CA ASN A 2 12.85 57.62 -20.96
C ASN A 2 13.60 56.95 -19.84
N LEU A 3 13.09 55.81 -19.34
CA LEU A 3 13.78 54.96 -18.41
C LEU A 3 14.52 53.86 -19.19
N ARG A 4 15.85 53.87 -19.12
CA ARG A 4 16.74 52.87 -19.71
C ARG A 4 16.89 51.73 -18.73
N THR A 5 16.68 50.49 -19.22
CA THR A 5 17.02 49.26 -18.54
C THR A 5 18.51 48.90 -18.79
N PRO A 6 19.27 48.47 -17.81
CA PRO A 6 20.62 47.99 -18.04
C PRO A 6 20.61 46.50 -18.46
N SER A 7 21.25 46.22 -19.61
CA SER A 7 21.52 44.89 -20.09
C SER A 7 22.85 44.37 -19.49
N CYS A 8 22.83 43.26 -18.79
CA CYS A 8 24.05 42.52 -18.46
C CYS A 8 24.37 41.53 -19.56
N ASN A 9 25.46 41.75 -20.26
CA ASN A 9 25.97 40.88 -21.31
C ASN A 9 27.13 40.03 -20.72
N LEU A 10 26.93 38.69 -20.57
CA LEU A 10 27.98 37.78 -20.19
C LEU A 10 28.51 37.05 -21.44
N GLY A 11 29.72 37.46 -21.84
CA GLY A 11 30.48 36.78 -22.88
C GLY A 11 31.08 35.48 -22.38
N GLN A 12 30.75 34.38 -23.00
CA GLN A 12 31.44 33.09 -22.81
C GLN A 12 32.69 33.03 -23.68
N LYS A 13 33.85 32.78 -23.06
CA LYS A 13 35.06 32.27 -23.75
C LYS A 13 35.30 30.82 -23.28
N LEU A 14 35.20 29.91 -24.22
CA LEU A 14 35.66 28.51 -24.08
C LEU A 14 37.19 28.44 -24.17
N ALA A 15 37.84 27.80 -23.22
CA ALA A 15 39.20 27.27 -23.34
C ALA A 15 39.28 25.93 -22.61
N SER A 16 39.84 24.97 -23.31
CA SER A 16 40.05 23.55 -23.00
C SER A 16 41.14 23.28 -21.99
N THR A 17 40.94 22.26 -21.16
CA THR A 17 41.82 21.19 -20.65
C THR A 17 41.72 20.96 -19.13
N PRO A 18 41.92 19.73 -18.62
CA PRO A 18 41.38 19.27 -17.36
C PRO A 18 42.37 19.32 -16.20
N SER A 19 41.89 19.66 -15.00
CA SER A 19 42.57 19.29 -13.72
C SER A 19 41.60 19.42 -12.57
N LEU A 20 41.55 18.41 -11.72
CA LEU A 20 40.93 18.39 -10.41
C LEU A 20 41.28 19.64 -9.60
N TRP A 21 40.27 20.29 -9.02
CA TRP A 21 40.34 20.97 -7.70
C TRP A 21 38.97 21.44 -7.27
N ALA A 22 38.75 21.40 -5.97
CA ALA A 22 37.55 21.71 -5.25
C ALA A 22 36.93 23.09 -5.61
N VAL A 23 35.64 23.16 -5.88
CA VAL A 23 34.89 24.40 -6.00
C VAL A 23 34.23 24.71 -4.66
N THR A 24 34.76 25.72 -3.98
CA THR A 24 34.13 26.38 -2.84
C THR A 24 33.12 27.40 -3.38
N LEU A 25 31.84 27.18 -3.16
CA LEU A 25 30.77 28.12 -3.53
C LEU A 25 30.70 29.23 -2.48
N LEU A 26 31.09 30.47 -2.84
CA LEU A 26 30.75 31.68 -2.08
C LEU A 26 29.35 32.14 -2.48
N LEU A 27 28.40 32.06 -1.57
CA LEU A 27 27.10 32.68 -1.67
C LEU A 27 27.20 34.14 -1.19
N THR A 28 27.14 35.09 -2.10
CA THR A 28 26.95 36.54 -1.79
C THR A 28 25.46 36.81 -1.70
N ALA A 29 24.96 37.08 -0.51
CA ALA A 29 23.59 37.49 -0.27
C ALA A 29 23.44 38.96 -0.64
N CYS A 30 22.52 39.31 -1.56
CA CYS A 30 22.00 40.66 -1.75
C CYS A 30 20.80 40.86 -0.81
N ALA A 31 20.94 41.74 0.17
CA ALA A 31 19.85 42.17 1.03
C ALA A 31 19.06 43.31 0.33
N PRO A 32 17.72 43.37 0.40
CA PRO A 32 16.96 44.54 0.01
C PRO A 32 16.90 45.54 1.17
N GLY A 33 17.15 46.81 0.84
CA GLY A 33 17.12 47.94 1.77
C GLY A 33 15.72 48.25 2.29
N ALA A 34 15.65 48.59 3.55
CA ALA A 34 14.49 49.15 4.23
C ALA A 34 14.30 50.61 3.81
N SER A 35 13.07 50.99 3.51
CA SER A 35 12.66 52.42 3.41
C SER A 35 11.62 52.66 4.49
N ASP A 36 11.98 53.53 5.44
CA ASP A 36 11.09 54.12 6.42
C ASP A 36 10.10 55.09 5.73
N GLY A 37 8.83 54.98 6.09
CA GLY A 37 7.78 55.89 5.69
C GLY A 37 6.76 56.07 6.80
N GLN A 38 6.94 57.06 7.65
CA GLN A 38 5.91 57.58 8.58
C GLN A 38 4.73 58.19 7.82
N GLY A 39 3.53 57.94 8.30
CA GLY A 39 2.30 58.58 7.82
C GLY A 39 1.15 58.47 8.83
N THR A 40 0.85 59.56 9.43
CA THR A 40 -0.11 59.89 10.48
C THR A 40 -1.58 59.73 10.11
N GLY A 41 -2.41 59.29 11.05
CA GLY A 41 -3.67 59.89 11.47
C GLY A 41 -4.93 59.76 10.59
N GLY A 42 -6.02 59.32 11.19
CA GLY A 42 -7.37 59.51 10.66
C GLY A 42 -8.43 58.67 11.34
N SER A 43 -9.24 59.33 12.14
CA SER A 43 -10.34 58.83 12.97
C SER A 43 -11.63 58.49 12.21
N ALA A 44 -12.42 57.65 12.84
CA ALA A 44 -13.88 57.67 13.04
C ALA A 44 -14.83 57.25 11.90
N GLY A 45 -15.81 56.42 12.30
CA GLY A 45 -17.09 56.30 11.63
C GLY A 45 -17.71 54.90 11.69
N GLY A 46 -18.37 54.56 12.83
CA GLY A 46 -19.19 53.35 12.89
C GLY A 46 -20.55 53.57 12.25
N VAL A 47 -21.12 52.51 11.68
CA VAL A 47 -22.56 52.41 11.41
C VAL A 47 -23.03 50.98 11.75
N ALA A 48 -24.08 50.94 12.59
CA ALA A 48 -24.77 49.75 13.04
C ALA A 48 -25.48 49.01 11.89
N GLY A 49 -25.32 47.69 11.84
CA GLY A 49 -26.06 46.77 10.93
C GLY A 49 -27.11 46.00 11.72
N THR A 50 -28.31 45.97 11.23
CA THR A 50 -29.57 45.51 11.78
C THR A 50 -29.73 43.98 11.78
N THR A 51 -30.25 43.49 12.89
CA THR A 51 -31.18 42.35 13.14
C THR A 51 -31.35 41.26 12.05
N GLY A 52 -30.87 40.06 12.38
CA GLY A 52 -31.26 38.79 11.73
C GLY A 52 -32.31 38.02 12.57
N ALA A 53 -33.32 37.50 11.91
CA ALA A 53 -34.49 36.85 12.48
C ALA A 53 -34.23 35.51 13.18
N ALA A 54 -35.01 35.24 14.21
CA ALA A 54 -35.05 34.00 14.97
C ALA A 54 -35.53 32.80 14.15
N GLY A 55 -34.75 31.70 14.17
CA GLY A 55 -35.13 30.41 13.63
C GLY A 55 -35.89 29.54 14.65
N ALA A 56 -36.86 28.82 14.17
CA ALA A 56 -37.87 28.05 14.89
C ALA A 56 -37.33 26.89 15.71
N THR A 57 -37.97 26.71 16.85
CA THR A 57 -37.84 25.61 17.83
C THR A 57 -38.21 24.22 17.27
N GLY A 58 -37.29 23.25 17.36
CA GLY A 58 -37.57 21.82 17.15
C GLY A 58 -37.94 21.14 18.49
N PRO A 59 -38.73 20.04 18.50
CA PRO A 59 -39.28 19.43 19.71
C PRO A 59 -38.27 18.64 20.53
N ALA A 60 -38.49 18.68 21.85
CA ALA A 60 -37.70 18.02 22.88
C ALA A 60 -37.72 16.50 22.75
N GLY A 61 -36.54 15.88 22.80
CA GLY A 61 -36.36 14.43 22.90
C GLY A 61 -36.48 13.95 24.33
N THR A 62 -37.17 12.82 24.52
CA THR A 62 -37.53 12.15 25.74
C THR A 62 -36.35 11.67 26.57
N THR A 63 -36.46 11.83 27.88
CA THR A 63 -35.58 11.39 28.98
C THR A 63 -35.27 9.89 28.93
N GLY A 64 -33.96 9.51 28.85
CA GLY A 64 -33.45 8.17 29.07
C GLY A 64 -33.16 7.94 30.58
N ALA A 65 -33.55 6.78 31.10
CA ALA A 65 -33.48 6.40 32.50
C ALA A 65 -32.04 6.21 33.03
N ALA A 66 -31.83 6.58 34.29
CA ALA A 66 -30.60 6.43 35.04
C ALA A 66 -30.23 4.95 35.27
N GLY A 67 -29.01 4.57 34.93
CA GLY A 67 -28.41 3.27 35.21
C GLY A 67 -27.74 3.28 36.61
N THR A 68 -27.95 2.21 37.33
CA THR A 68 -27.59 1.96 38.73
C THR A 68 -26.08 1.82 38.98
N THR A 69 -25.67 2.30 40.15
CA THR A 69 -24.37 2.25 40.82
C THR A 69 -23.70 0.87 40.83
N GLY A 70 -22.44 0.78 40.35
CA GLY A 70 -21.54 -0.34 40.54
C GLY A 70 -20.68 -0.17 41.81
N VAL A 71 -20.55 -1.24 42.59
CA VAL A 71 -19.92 -1.33 43.91
C VAL A 71 -18.40 -1.28 43.82
N ALA A 72 -17.76 -0.57 44.74
CA ALA A 72 -16.32 -0.49 44.95
C ALA A 72 -15.73 -1.83 45.44
N GLY A 73 -14.67 -2.31 44.77
CA GLY A 73 -13.84 -3.41 45.19
C GLY A 73 -12.59 -2.93 45.93
N THR A 74 -12.35 -3.45 47.09
CA THR A 74 -11.30 -3.12 48.06
C THR A 74 -9.94 -3.70 47.67
N SER A 75 -8.90 -2.96 48.02
CA SER A 75 -7.46 -3.23 48.02
C SER A 75 -7.04 -4.45 48.87
N GLY A 76 -5.98 -5.16 48.44
CA GLY A 76 -5.23 -6.12 49.23
C GLY A 76 -3.97 -6.62 48.51
N GLY A 77 -2.79 -6.07 48.78
CA GLY A 77 -1.52 -6.77 48.76
C GLY A 77 -1.19 -7.20 50.22
N PRO A 78 -0.07 -7.86 50.54
CA PRO A 78 1.27 -7.82 49.96
C PRO A 78 2.05 -9.18 50.01
N GLY A 79 3.22 -9.23 49.34
CA GLY A 79 4.47 -9.79 49.87
C GLY A 79 4.72 -11.30 49.80
N GLY A 80 5.95 -11.67 49.42
CA GLY A 80 6.61 -12.92 49.77
C GLY A 80 7.50 -13.48 48.67
N ALA A 81 8.72 -13.13 48.63
CA ALA A 81 10.01 -13.75 48.99
C ALA A 81 10.33 -15.10 48.31
N SER A 82 11.43 -15.05 47.54
CA SER A 82 12.63 -15.92 47.46
C SER A 82 12.47 -17.44 47.65
N GLY A 83 13.07 -18.19 46.70
CA GLY A 83 13.43 -19.59 46.87
C GLY A 83 14.23 -20.12 45.67
N GLY A 84 15.54 -20.13 45.78
CA GLY A 84 16.45 -20.76 44.86
C GLY A 84 16.42 -22.28 44.99
N GLY A 85 16.74 -22.97 43.90
CA GLY A 85 16.91 -24.42 43.87
C GLY A 85 17.83 -24.84 42.72
N ARG A 86 19.03 -25.23 43.12
CA ARG A 86 20.10 -25.78 42.27
C ARG A 86 19.79 -27.21 41.82
N GLY A 87 20.30 -27.58 40.65
CA GLY A 87 21.11 -28.81 40.48
C GLY A 87 20.42 -29.99 39.82
N GLY A 88 21.05 -30.56 38.82
CA GLY A 88 20.87 -31.91 38.38
C GLY A 88 21.27 -32.19 36.94
N ALA A 89 22.57 -32.26 36.70
CA ALA A 89 23.10 -32.88 35.49
C ALA A 89 23.09 -34.42 35.66
N VAL A 90 22.60 -35.18 34.67
CA VAL A 90 22.90 -36.61 34.54
C VAL A 90 23.23 -36.90 33.08
N ALA A 91 24.46 -37.29 32.86
CA ALA A 91 24.96 -37.93 31.64
C ALA A 91 24.50 -39.37 31.56
N GLY A 92 24.09 -39.82 30.40
CA GLY A 92 23.85 -41.21 30.08
C GLY A 92 24.42 -41.58 28.74
N ALA A 93 25.45 -42.43 28.78
CA ALA A 93 26.22 -42.92 27.66
C ALA A 93 25.58 -44.12 26.98
N GLY A 94 25.84 -44.35 25.68
CA GLY A 94 26.24 -45.63 25.15
C GLY A 94 25.16 -46.45 24.46
N GLY A 95 25.36 -46.74 23.17
CA GLY A 95 24.68 -47.80 22.45
C GLY A 95 25.17 -47.90 21.01
N ALA A 96 26.33 -48.53 20.79
CA ALA A 96 26.80 -48.98 19.48
C ALA A 96 26.16 -50.30 19.07
N GLY A 97 25.76 -50.47 17.80
CA GLY A 97 25.29 -51.71 17.22
C GLY A 97 25.22 -51.61 15.71
N ALA A 98 26.19 -52.00 15.08
CA ALA A 98 26.54 -53.19 14.26
C ALA A 98 25.97 -53.18 12.83
N ALA A 99 26.93 -53.29 11.93
CA ALA A 99 26.88 -53.43 10.47
C ALA A 99 26.03 -54.59 9.96
N GLY A 100 25.30 -54.38 8.86
CA GLY A 100 24.76 -55.40 7.98
C GLY A 100 25.17 -55.10 6.53
N ARG A 101 26.10 -55.91 6.00
CA ARG A 101 26.45 -56.00 4.59
C ARG A 101 25.38 -56.79 3.81
N GLY A 102 25.01 -56.30 2.63
CA GLY A 102 24.27 -57.06 1.66
C GLY A 102 24.32 -56.40 0.30
N GLY A 103 25.16 -56.96 -0.58
CA GLY A 103 25.34 -56.47 -1.93
C GLY A 103 24.23 -56.93 -2.88
N GLY A 104 24.04 -56.22 -3.98
CA GLY A 104 23.19 -56.57 -5.10
C GLY A 104 23.42 -55.61 -6.24
N SER A 105 24.27 -56.05 -7.20
CA SER A 105 24.50 -55.42 -8.50
C SER A 105 23.30 -55.64 -9.42
N GLY A 106 22.82 -54.58 -10.12
CA GLY A 106 21.83 -54.76 -11.17
C GLY A 106 21.43 -53.48 -11.90
N GLY A 107 21.90 -53.32 -13.15
CA GLY A 107 21.16 -52.83 -14.28
C GLY A 107 20.96 -51.32 -14.45
N GLY A 108 21.60 -50.78 -15.49
CA GLY A 108 21.39 -49.42 -15.98
C GLY A 108 19.97 -49.17 -16.50
N GLY A 109 19.50 -47.98 -16.28
CA GLY A 109 18.23 -47.48 -16.76
C GLY A 109 18.28 -45.97 -16.94
N SER A 110 17.97 -45.53 -18.14
CA SER A 110 17.93 -44.22 -18.74
C SER A 110 17.49 -43.08 -17.85
N SER A 111 18.20 -41.95 -17.98
CA SER A 111 17.89 -40.62 -17.46
C SER A 111 16.54 -40.11 -17.98
N GLY A 112 15.53 -40.08 -17.15
CA GLY A 112 14.29 -39.34 -17.33
C GLY A 112 14.38 -37.95 -16.66
N PRO A 113 13.64 -36.94 -17.14
CA PRO A 113 13.72 -35.60 -16.59
C PRO A 113 13.22 -35.51 -15.15
N ALA A 114 13.89 -34.71 -14.35
CA ALA A 114 13.59 -34.48 -12.94
C ALA A 114 12.12 -34.09 -12.75
N GLY A 115 11.37 -34.95 -12.07
CA GLY A 115 10.01 -34.72 -11.64
C GLY A 115 9.97 -33.64 -10.59
N SER A 116 9.10 -32.65 -10.79
CA SER A 116 8.71 -31.65 -9.83
C SER A 116 8.35 -32.32 -8.50
N SER A 117 8.93 -31.80 -7.41
CA SER A 117 8.59 -32.13 -6.04
C SER A 117 7.08 -32.02 -5.84
N GLY A 118 6.45 -33.18 -5.65
CA GLY A 118 5.02 -33.27 -5.39
C GLY A 118 4.67 -32.57 -4.07
N ASN A 119 3.76 -31.65 -4.16
CA ASN A 119 3.08 -31.06 -3.03
C ASN A 119 2.38 -32.18 -2.27
N ALA A 120 2.73 -32.39 -0.99
CA ALA A 120 2.06 -33.33 -0.13
C ALA A 120 0.58 -32.97 -0.06
N GLY A 121 -0.27 -33.76 -0.68
CA GLY A 121 -1.70 -33.50 -0.74
C GLY A 121 -2.31 -33.54 0.66
N ALA A 122 -2.86 -32.42 1.08
CA ALA A 122 -3.88 -32.43 2.12
C ALA A 122 -5.09 -33.16 1.55
N THR A 123 -5.38 -34.36 2.10
CA THR A 123 -6.61 -35.10 1.83
C THR A 123 -7.78 -34.41 2.54
N GLY A 124 -8.14 -33.23 2.08
CA GLY A 124 -9.44 -32.64 2.35
C GLY A 124 -10.24 -32.76 1.07
N THR A 125 -11.42 -33.35 1.10
CA THR A 125 -12.41 -33.35 0.03
C THR A 125 -12.96 -31.93 -0.17
N GLY A 126 -12.07 -30.93 -0.36
CA GLY A 126 -12.45 -29.59 -0.78
C GLY A 126 -12.87 -29.68 -2.24
N GLY A 127 -14.17 -29.59 -2.50
CA GLY A 127 -14.69 -29.44 -3.85
C GLY A 127 -14.01 -28.22 -4.48
N ILE A 128 -13.38 -28.40 -5.65
CA ILE A 128 -12.83 -27.32 -6.44
C ILE A 128 -13.99 -26.34 -6.67
N CYS A 129 -13.90 -25.14 -6.09
CA CYS A 129 -14.85 -24.09 -6.36
C CYS A 129 -14.75 -23.81 -7.87
N GLY A 130 -15.75 -24.26 -8.63
CA GLY A 130 -15.77 -24.09 -10.08
C GLY A 130 -15.50 -22.62 -10.38
N GLY A 131 -14.36 -22.36 -11.06
CA GLY A 131 -14.01 -21.00 -11.47
C GLY A 131 -15.14 -20.45 -12.32
N ALA A 132 -15.98 -19.61 -11.74
CA ALA A 132 -16.90 -18.81 -12.52
C ALA A 132 -16.01 -18.04 -13.50
N THR A 133 -16.31 -18.15 -14.80
CA THR A 133 -15.78 -17.20 -15.79
C THR A 133 -16.29 -15.85 -15.36
N GLY A 134 -15.43 -15.05 -14.69
CA GLY A 134 -15.85 -13.85 -14.00
C GLY A 134 -16.59 -12.91 -14.94
N ALA A 135 -17.81 -12.52 -14.56
CA ALA A 135 -18.52 -11.47 -15.25
C ALA A 135 -17.68 -10.19 -15.20
N ALA A 136 -17.77 -9.38 -16.25
CA ALA A 136 -17.05 -8.11 -16.32
C ALA A 136 -17.55 -7.13 -15.24
N PHE A 137 -16.64 -6.40 -14.64
CA PHE A 137 -16.98 -5.28 -13.77
C PHE A 137 -17.61 -4.14 -14.58
N ALA A 138 -18.56 -3.44 -14.00
CA ALA A 138 -19.02 -2.17 -14.56
C ALA A 138 -17.86 -1.15 -14.54
N SER A 139 -17.67 -0.46 -15.66
CA SER A 139 -16.66 0.58 -15.78
C SER A 139 -17.04 1.78 -14.91
N LEU A 140 -16.04 2.36 -14.25
CA LEU A 140 -16.15 3.61 -13.49
C LEU A 140 -15.57 4.77 -14.30
N THR A 141 -16.09 5.97 -14.07
CA THR A 141 -15.63 7.20 -14.74
C THR A 141 -14.64 8.01 -13.92
N ASP A 142 -14.65 7.81 -12.60
CA ASP A 142 -13.70 8.44 -11.66
C ASP A 142 -13.53 7.60 -10.39
N TYR A 143 -12.62 8.02 -9.52
CA TYR A 143 -12.23 7.30 -8.29
C TYR A 143 -12.25 8.20 -7.06
N THR A 144 -12.96 9.33 -7.13
CA THR A 144 -13.07 10.30 -6.04
C THR A 144 -14.07 9.88 -4.98
N ALA A 145 -15.08 9.08 -5.36
CA ALA A 145 -16.11 8.61 -4.46
C ALA A 145 -15.54 7.78 -3.30
N ARG A 146 -16.21 7.82 -2.16
CA ARG A 146 -15.87 6.96 -1.02
C ARG A 146 -16.33 5.51 -1.24
N ASP A 147 -17.39 5.32 -2.01
CA ASP A 147 -17.94 4.02 -2.40
C ASP A 147 -17.83 3.86 -3.92
N GLY A 148 -17.11 2.84 -4.34
CA GLY A 148 -16.94 2.47 -5.74
C GLY A 148 -18.09 1.64 -6.33
N GLY A 149 -19.20 1.54 -5.61
CA GLY A 149 -20.42 0.84 -6.08
C GLY A 149 -20.61 -0.57 -5.51
N PHE A 150 -19.64 -1.08 -4.71
CA PHE A 150 -19.76 -2.39 -4.06
C PHE A 150 -20.18 -2.29 -2.59
N GLY A 151 -20.64 -1.10 -2.15
CA GLY A 151 -21.21 -0.84 -0.83
C GLY A 151 -20.19 -0.84 0.30
N PRO A 152 -20.61 -0.68 1.57
CA PRO A 152 -19.69 -0.66 2.69
C PRO A 152 -18.96 -2.01 2.81
N ALA A 153 -17.64 -1.95 2.99
CA ALA A 153 -16.81 -3.14 3.13
C ALA A 153 -17.19 -3.97 4.34
N VAL A 154 -17.19 -5.29 4.17
CA VAL A 154 -17.25 -6.26 5.27
C VAL A 154 -15.83 -6.56 5.70
N VAL A 155 -15.50 -6.30 6.96
CA VAL A 155 -14.15 -6.46 7.52
C VAL A 155 -14.12 -7.61 8.51
N THR A 156 -13.22 -8.57 8.29
CA THR A 156 -12.91 -9.64 9.24
C THR A 156 -11.50 -9.39 9.78
N ARG A 157 -11.37 -9.27 11.10
CA ARG A 157 -10.09 -8.96 11.78
C ARG A 157 -9.56 -10.18 12.53
N ASN A 158 -8.26 -10.18 12.78
CA ASN A 158 -7.57 -11.22 13.56
C ASN A 158 -7.89 -12.64 13.07
N THR A 159 -8.08 -12.81 11.76
CA THR A 159 -8.45 -14.08 11.15
C THR A 159 -7.21 -14.80 10.61
N GLY A 160 -7.31 -16.11 10.51
CA GLY A 160 -6.23 -16.96 9.99
C GLY A 160 -6.54 -18.44 10.25
N ASP A 161 -5.67 -19.28 9.77
CA ASP A 161 -5.69 -20.72 9.99
C ASP A 161 -4.35 -21.20 10.59
N ALA A 162 -4.21 -22.51 10.77
CA ALA A 162 -3.00 -23.11 11.33
C ALA A 162 -1.75 -22.85 10.48
N ALA A 163 -1.91 -22.65 9.17
CA ALA A 163 -0.78 -22.38 8.26
C ALA A 163 -0.23 -20.95 8.40
N LEU A 164 -1.04 -20.01 8.88
CA LEU A 164 -0.58 -18.68 9.27
C LEU A 164 0.12 -18.66 10.64
N GLY A 165 -0.02 -19.71 11.43
CA GLY A 165 0.54 -19.75 12.79
C GLY A 165 0.00 -18.64 13.69
N ALA A 166 0.92 -17.87 14.29
CA ALA A 166 0.60 -16.70 15.10
C ALA A 166 0.22 -15.47 14.24
N ASP A 167 0.56 -15.48 12.97
CA ASP A 167 0.32 -14.38 12.05
C ASP A 167 -1.17 -14.30 11.74
N LYS A 168 -1.75 -13.14 11.95
CA LYS A 168 -3.16 -12.86 11.67
C LYS A 168 -3.28 -11.84 10.57
N VAL A 169 -4.42 -11.86 9.89
CA VAL A 169 -4.74 -10.94 8.82
C VAL A 169 -6.08 -10.27 9.04
N ALA A 170 -6.23 -9.09 8.51
CA ALA A 170 -7.51 -8.45 8.26
C ALA A 170 -7.89 -8.69 6.80
N ILE A 171 -9.14 -9.02 6.53
CA ILE A 171 -9.68 -9.15 5.17
C ILE A 171 -10.84 -8.18 5.01
N PHE A 172 -10.75 -7.36 3.96
CA PHE A 172 -11.78 -6.42 3.56
C PHE A 172 -12.42 -6.92 2.27
N ARG A 173 -13.71 -7.13 2.30
CA ARG A 173 -14.51 -7.62 1.17
C ARG A 173 -15.54 -6.58 0.75
N PRO A 174 -16.01 -6.57 -0.51
CA PRO A 174 -17.21 -5.86 -0.89
C PRO A 174 -18.39 -6.18 0.05
N ALA A 175 -19.41 -5.32 0.09
CA ALA A 175 -20.63 -5.59 0.85
C ALA A 175 -21.22 -6.97 0.51
N ALA A 176 -21.73 -7.70 1.50
CA ALA A 176 -22.21 -9.08 1.33
C ALA A 176 -23.21 -9.23 0.18
N ALA A 177 -24.09 -8.23 -0.02
CA ALA A 177 -25.08 -8.22 -1.10
C ALA A 177 -24.47 -7.98 -2.50
N LYS A 178 -23.19 -7.60 -2.58
CA LYS A 178 -22.48 -7.33 -3.86
C LYS A 178 -21.35 -8.33 -4.12
N TYR A 179 -20.89 -9.03 -3.09
CA TYR A 179 -19.76 -9.93 -3.16
C TYR A 179 -20.07 -11.20 -3.95
N GLY A 180 -19.46 -11.34 -5.13
CA GLY A 180 -19.72 -12.46 -6.06
C GLY A 180 -21.06 -12.38 -6.78
N GLN A 181 -21.84 -11.28 -6.64
CA GLN A 181 -23.11 -11.12 -7.30
C GLN A 181 -22.94 -11.10 -8.84
N GLY A 182 -23.83 -11.78 -9.54
CA GLY A 182 -23.80 -11.84 -11.01
C GLY A 182 -22.61 -12.62 -11.57
N GLY A 183 -21.92 -13.44 -10.75
CA GLY A 183 -20.74 -14.21 -11.19
C GLY A 183 -19.45 -13.39 -11.27
N VAL A 184 -19.42 -12.18 -10.72
CA VAL A 184 -18.19 -11.37 -10.63
C VAL A 184 -17.23 -12.02 -9.67
N THR A 185 -15.96 -12.18 -10.09
CA THR A 185 -14.86 -12.63 -9.25
C THR A 185 -13.92 -11.46 -8.93
N HIS A 186 -13.60 -11.28 -7.64
CA HIS A 186 -12.91 -10.11 -7.13
C HIS A 186 -11.40 -10.32 -7.09
N PRO A 187 -10.59 -9.43 -7.71
CA PRO A 187 -9.13 -9.48 -7.62
C PRO A 187 -8.64 -9.31 -6.17
N ILE A 188 -7.48 -9.90 -5.88
CA ILE A 188 -6.83 -9.83 -4.57
C ILE A 188 -5.87 -8.64 -4.53
N ILE A 189 -5.88 -7.89 -3.44
CA ILE A 189 -4.86 -6.91 -3.08
C ILE A 189 -4.23 -7.33 -1.75
N VAL A 190 -2.92 -7.54 -1.71
CA VAL A 190 -2.20 -7.66 -0.44
C VAL A 190 -1.61 -6.32 -0.04
N TRP A 191 -1.86 -5.90 1.20
CA TRP A 191 -1.40 -4.63 1.77
C TRP A 191 -0.29 -4.81 2.79
N GLY A 192 0.80 -4.03 2.67
CA GLY A 192 1.86 -3.92 3.68
C GLY A 192 1.80 -2.60 4.43
N ASN A 193 1.69 -2.68 5.78
CA ASN A 193 1.72 -1.51 6.66
C ASN A 193 3.11 -0.86 6.67
N GLY A 194 3.17 0.46 6.89
CA GLY A 194 4.41 1.16 7.20
C GLY A 194 5.00 0.74 8.55
N HIS A 195 6.24 1.14 8.81
CA HIS A 195 6.93 0.86 10.07
C HIS A 195 6.09 1.32 11.27
N THR A 196 5.94 0.47 12.27
CA THR A 196 5.13 0.68 13.48
C THR A 196 3.64 0.95 13.26
N ASN A 197 3.15 0.91 12.02
CA ASN A 197 1.74 1.10 11.73
C ASN A 197 0.96 -0.20 11.92
N THR A 198 -0.31 -0.06 12.33
CA THR A 198 -1.28 -1.15 12.39
C THR A 198 -2.29 -1.04 11.24
N VAL A 199 -3.02 -2.11 10.99
CA VAL A 199 -4.13 -2.10 10.02
C VAL A 199 -5.20 -1.07 10.37
N ASP A 200 -5.37 -0.72 11.66
CA ASP A 200 -6.37 0.27 12.11
C ASP A 200 -6.17 1.64 11.47
N ILE A 201 -4.90 2.07 11.34
CA ILE A 201 -4.56 3.35 10.71
C ILE A 201 -5.04 3.38 9.25
N TRP A 202 -5.03 2.23 8.58
CA TRP A 202 -5.35 2.08 7.17
C TRP A 202 -6.77 1.57 6.92
N GLN A 203 -7.53 1.24 7.97
CA GLN A 203 -8.85 0.60 7.84
C GLN A 203 -9.80 1.37 6.93
N SER A 204 -9.86 2.69 7.04
CA SER A 204 -10.72 3.53 6.20
C SER A 204 -10.32 3.44 4.72
N PHE A 205 -9.01 3.50 4.42
CA PHE A 205 -8.50 3.38 3.06
C PHE A 205 -8.72 1.97 2.49
N LEU A 206 -8.38 0.92 3.22
CA LEU A 206 -8.53 -0.47 2.77
C LEU A 206 -10.01 -0.84 2.58
N SER A 207 -10.89 -0.34 3.46
CA SER A 207 -12.35 -0.46 3.27
C SER A 207 -12.79 0.23 1.99
N ARG A 208 -12.30 1.45 1.74
CA ARG A 208 -12.58 2.16 0.48
C ARG A 208 -12.13 1.33 -0.74
N VAL A 209 -10.94 0.75 -0.72
CA VAL A 209 -10.45 -0.11 -1.82
C VAL A 209 -11.39 -1.29 -2.07
N ALA A 210 -11.90 -1.94 -1.01
CA ALA A 210 -12.85 -3.04 -1.14
C ALA A 210 -14.17 -2.60 -1.80
N THR A 211 -14.65 -1.36 -1.55
CA THR A 211 -15.84 -0.83 -2.21
C THR A 211 -15.68 -0.66 -3.73
N TYR A 212 -14.45 -0.66 -4.22
CA TYR A 212 -14.14 -0.64 -5.65
C TYR A 212 -14.03 -2.03 -6.28
N GLY A 213 -14.43 -3.06 -5.56
CA GLY A 213 -14.57 -4.44 -6.08
C GLY A 213 -13.36 -5.32 -5.82
N PHE A 214 -12.49 -5.00 -4.88
CA PHE A 214 -11.33 -5.82 -4.50
C PHE A 214 -11.57 -6.60 -3.21
N VAL A 215 -10.92 -7.74 -3.09
CA VAL A 215 -10.66 -8.38 -1.80
C VAL A 215 -9.28 -7.92 -1.32
N VAL A 216 -9.23 -7.20 -0.21
CA VAL A 216 -7.97 -6.72 0.35
C VAL A 216 -7.60 -7.55 1.56
N VAL A 217 -6.38 -8.08 1.59
CA VAL A 217 -5.82 -8.80 2.73
C VAL A 217 -4.61 -8.04 3.27
N ALA A 218 -4.60 -7.81 4.58
CA ALA A 218 -3.54 -7.07 5.27
C ALA A 218 -3.05 -7.85 6.48
N PRO A 219 -1.75 -8.22 6.55
CA PRO A 219 -1.14 -8.75 7.78
C PRO A 219 -1.33 -7.77 8.94
N GLU A 220 -1.67 -8.28 10.13
CA GLU A 220 -1.95 -7.48 11.33
C GLU A 220 -0.68 -7.06 12.09
N GLN A 221 0.48 -7.53 11.67
CA GLN A 221 1.77 -7.17 12.26
C GLN A 221 2.10 -5.69 12.02
N THR A 222 2.79 -5.08 12.99
CA THR A 222 3.32 -3.70 12.86
C THR A 222 4.58 -3.63 11.99
N GLU A 223 5.26 -4.77 11.81
CA GLU A 223 6.47 -4.91 11.01
C GLU A 223 6.21 -5.89 9.87
N VAL A 224 5.45 -5.45 8.88
CA VAL A 224 5.05 -6.30 7.75
C VAL A 224 6.25 -6.55 6.84
N THR A 225 6.55 -7.83 6.60
CA THR A 225 7.59 -8.30 5.68
C THR A 225 6.97 -8.97 4.44
N ALA A 226 7.81 -9.34 3.47
CA ALA A 226 7.37 -10.09 2.30
C ALA A 226 6.83 -11.47 2.68
N GLU A 227 7.36 -12.12 3.73
CA GLU A 227 6.88 -13.39 4.23
C GLU A 227 5.45 -13.27 4.74
N HIS A 228 5.15 -12.26 5.59
CA HIS A 228 3.80 -12.00 6.08
C HIS A 228 2.82 -11.75 4.94
N MET A 229 3.22 -10.97 3.92
CA MET A 229 2.37 -10.70 2.76
C MET A 229 2.13 -11.94 1.90
N ASN A 230 3.15 -12.78 1.68
CA ASN A 230 3.00 -14.04 0.96
C ASN A 230 2.08 -15.01 1.72
N ALA A 231 2.25 -15.15 3.04
CA ALA A 231 1.38 -15.98 3.88
C ALA A 231 -0.09 -15.50 3.83
N ALA A 232 -0.31 -14.17 3.82
CA ALA A 232 -1.63 -13.58 3.66
C ALA A 232 -2.26 -13.91 2.30
N ILE A 233 -1.49 -13.85 1.20
CA ILE A 233 -1.95 -14.27 -0.12
C ILE A 233 -2.32 -15.76 -0.10
N ASP A 234 -1.44 -16.62 0.43
CA ASP A 234 -1.67 -18.05 0.49
C ASP A 234 -2.94 -18.39 1.28
N TYR A 235 -3.19 -17.67 2.37
CA TYR A 235 -4.42 -17.81 3.14
C TYR A 235 -5.68 -17.48 2.31
N VAL A 236 -5.70 -16.35 1.62
CA VAL A 236 -6.85 -15.97 0.78
C VAL A 236 -7.04 -16.93 -0.39
N LEU A 237 -5.95 -17.44 -0.98
CA LEU A 237 -6.03 -18.45 -2.03
C LEU A 237 -6.62 -19.77 -1.53
N ARG A 238 -6.34 -20.15 -0.28
CA ARG A 238 -7.00 -21.31 0.33
C ARG A 238 -8.51 -21.07 0.52
N LEU A 239 -8.90 -19.90 1.04
CA LEU A 239 -10.31 -19.53 1.18
C LEU A 239 -11.06 -19.53 -0.16
N ALA A 240 -10.42 -19.05 -1.22
CA ALA A 240 -11.00 -19.03 -2.57
C ALA A 240 -11.29 -20.45 -3.13
N ASN A 241 -10.56 -21.47 -2.66
CA ASN A 241 -10.67 -22.85 -3.12
C ASN A 241 -11.34 -23.78 -2.10
N ASP A 242 -11.73 -23.29 -0.94
CA ASP A 242 -12.42 -24.06 0.08
C ASP A 242 -13.93 -23.93 -0.07
N ALA A 243 -14.62 -25.03 -0.42
CA ALA A 243 -16.07 -25.08 -0.59
C ALA A 243 -16.85 -24.69 0.68
N ALA A 244 -16.24 -24.84 1.87
CA ALA A 244 -16.84 -24.40 3.12
C ALA A 244 -16.66 -22.90 3.38
N SER A 245 -15.77 -22.25 2.63
CA SER A 245 -15.53 -20.81 2.74
C SER A 245 -16.63 -19.99 2.04
N GLY A 246 -17.01 -18.89 2.67
CA GLY A 246 -17.86 -17.88 2.03
C GLY A 246 -17.21 -17.17 0.83
N ASP A 247 -15.90 -17.40 0.58
CA ASP A 247 -15.11 -16.81 -0.50
C ASP A 247 -15.02 -17.72 -1.75
N CYS A 248 -15.47 -18.97 -1.62
CA CYS A 248 -15.42 -19.97 -2.68
C CYS A 248 -16.06 -19.46 -3.98
N GLY A 249 -15.31 -19.45 -5.07
CA GLY A 249 -15.74 -19.01 -6.39
C GLY A 249 -16.01 -17.50 -6.54
N LYS A 250 -15.69 -16.69 -5.52
CA LYS A 250 -15.88 -15.23 -5.55
C LYS A 250 -14.60 -14.44 -5.73
N ILE A 251 -13.45 -15.10 -5.63
CA ILE A 251 -12.13 -14.47 -5.73
C ILE A 251 -11.48 -14.85 -7.05
N ASP A 252 -10.94 -13.85 -7.77
CA ASP A 252 -10.10 -14.07 -8.95
C ASP A 252 -8.66 -14.35 -8.51
N THR A 253 -8.32 -15.62 -8.41
CA THR A 253 -7.00 -16.08 -7.98
C THR A 253 -5.88 -15.82 -8.99
N THR A 254 -6.23 -15.38 -10.21
CA THR A 254 -5.27 -15.05 -11.28
C THR A 254 -4.86 -13.57 -11.27
N LYS A 255 -5.55 -12.74 -10.50
CA LYS A 255 -5.34 -11.30 -10.42
C LYS A 255 -4.95 -10.90 -8.99
N ILE A 256 -3.65 -10.82 -8.74
CA ILE A 256 -3.10 -10.49 -7.42
C ILE A 256 -2.23 -9.23 -7.52
N GLY A 257 -2.62 -8.20 -6.77
CA GLY A 257 -1.87 -6.96 -6.64
C GLY A 257 -1.10 -6.90 -5.32
N SER A 258 0.17 -6.46 -5.37
CA SER A 258 0.92 -6.12 -4.16
C SER A 258 0.97 -4.61 -3.95
N THR A 259 0.72 -4.16 -2.72
CA THR A 259 0.75 -2.73 -2.39
C THR A 259 1.19 -2.51 -0.94
N GLY A 260 1.66 -1.33 -0.66
CA GLY A 260 2.06 -0.96 0.70
C GLY A 260 2.62 0.45 0.78
N TYR A 261 2.79 0.91 2.01
CA TYR A 261 3.32 2.23 2.33
C TYR A 261 4.64 2.11 3.06
N SER A 262 5.63 2.94 2.69
CA SER A 262 6.93 3.03 3.37
C SER A 262 7.62 1.66 3.45
N ARG A 263 7.92 1.15 4.65
CA ARG A 263 8.47 -0.20 4.86
C ARG A 263 7.61 -1.28 4.21
N GLY A 264 6.29 -1.22 4.36
CA GLY A 264 5.36 -2.13 3.69
C GLY A 264 5.39 -2.01 2.17
N GLY A 265 5.70 -0.83 1.63
CA GLY A 265 5.98 -0.64 0.21
C GLY A 265 7.21 -1.40 -0.25
N GLY A 266 8.28 -1.44 0.57
CA GLY A 266 9.45 -2.31 0.34
C GLY A 266 9.07 -3.80 0.36
N GLY A 267 8.21 -4.22 1.28
CA GLY A 267 7.60 -5.55 1.31
C GLY A 267 6.83 -5.87 0.03
N ALA A 268 6.01 -4.93 -0.45
CA ALA A 268 5.24 -5.06 -1.68
C ALA A 268 6.12 -5.21 -2.93
N ILE A 269 7.26 -4.49 -3.00
CA ILE A 269 8.25 -4.67 -4.06
C ILE A 269 8.84 -6.08 -4.01
N SER A 270 9.20 -6.57 -2.83
CA SER A 270 9.76 -7.92 -2.65
C SER A 270 8.75 -8.99 -3.07
N VAL A 271 7.48 -8.86 -2.65
CA VAL A 271 6.39 -9.75 -3.06
C VAL A 271 6.13 -9.66 -4.57
N GLY A 272 6.24 -8.47 -5.17
CA GLY A 272 6.08 -8.21 -6.60
C GLY A 272 7.11 -8.93 -7.50
N SER A 273 8.18 -9.49 -6.90
CA SER A 273 9.13 -10.37 -7.60
C SER A 273 8.57 -11.78 -7.85
N ASN A 274 7.48 -12.16 -7.19
CA ASN A 274 6.79 -13.42 -7.39
C ASN A 274 5.94 -13.37 -8.66
N ALA A 275 6.05 -14.40 -9.52
CA ALA A 275 5.35 -14.46 -10.80
C ALA A 275 3.81 -14.47 -10.68
N ARG A 276 3.25 -14.79 -9.52
CA ARG A 276 1.80 -14.72 -9.26
C ARG A 276 1.26 -13.30 -9.09
N ILE A 277 2.16 -12.31 -8.86
CA ILE A 277 1.77 -10.90 -8.77
C ILE A 277 1.66 -10.31 -10.16
N THR A 278 0.50 -9.78 -10.48
CA THR A 278 0.17 -9.27 -11.81
C THR A 278 0.15 -7.74 -11.89
N SER A 279 0.26 -7.05 -10.75
CA SER A 279 0.54 -5.61 -10.67
C SER A 279 1.05 -5.23 -9.27
N THR A 280 1.89 -4.20 -9.20
CA THR A 280 2.37 -3.61 -7.94
C THR A 280 2.08 -2.12 -7.93
N PHE A 281 1.64 -1.57 -6.77
CA PHE A 281 1.56 -0.12 -6.59
C PHE A 281 1.99 0.24 -5.17
N ILE A 282 2.89 1.19 -5.04
CA ILE A 282 3.52 1.53 -3.77
C ILE A 282 3.36 3.01 -3.42
N PHE A 283 3.33 3.30 -2.12
CA PHE A 283 3.27 4.66 -1.59
C PHE A 283 4.54 4.97 -0.82
N ALA A 284 5.21 6.09 -1.18
CA ALA A 284 6.37 6.61 -0.48
C ALA A 284 7.38 5.52 -0.09
N ALA A 285 7.82 4.75 -1.08
CA ALA A 285 8.81 3.68 -0.90
C ALA A 285 9.72 3.54 -2.12
N ASN A 286 10.87 2.93 -1.90
CA ASN A 286 11.82 2.55 -2.93
C ASN A 286 12.41 1.18 -2.58
N GLY A 287 13.02 0.50 -3.55
CA GLY A 287 13.61 -0.81 -3.37
C GLY A 287 14.14 -1.39 -4.68
N ASN A 288 14.37 -2.70 -4.71
CA ASN A 288 14.83 -3.37 -5.93
C ASN A 288 13.67 -3.58 -6.92
N VAL A 289 13.19 -2.50 -7.54
CA VAL A 289 12.10 -2.55 -8.54
C VAL A 289 12.47 -3.31 -9.81
N LYS A 290 13.76 -3.58 -10.04
CA LYS A 290 14.22 -4.44 -11.17
C LYS A 290 13.79 -5.89 -11.00
N SER A 291 13.47 -6.32 -9.79
CA SER A 291 12.96 -7.67 -9.52
C SER A 291 11.48 -7.84 -9.87
N LEU A 292 10.73 -6.76 -10.04
CA LEU A 292 9.31 -6.80 -10.36
C LEU A 292 9.05 -7.53 -11.67
N LYS A 293 7.97 -8.33 -11.71
CA LYS A 293 7.61 -9.18 -12.85
C LYS A 293 6.41 -8.65 -13.64
N ALA A 294 5.78 -7.59 -13.17
CA ALA A 294 4.55 -7.03 -13.72
C ALA A 294 4.59 -5.50 -13.74
N PRO A 295 3.69 -4.84 -14.48
CA PRO A 295 3.57 -3.39 -14.46
C PRO A 295 3.37 -2.85 -13.03
N TRP A 296 4.00 -1.70 -12.74
CA TRP A 296 3.97 -1.14 -11.41
C TRP A 296 3.85 0.39 -11.40
N GLY A 297 3.30 0.89 -10.29
CA GLY A 297 3.17 2.32 -10.05
C GLY A 297 3.69 2.73 -8.69
N VAL A 298 4.05 4.00 -8.54
CA VAL A 298 4.43 4.62 -7.27
C VAL A 298 3.92 6.05 -7.17
N VAL A 299 3.45 6.41 -5.97
CA VAL A 299 3.22 7.80 -5.60
C VAL A 299 4.12 8.13 -4.40
N GLY A 300 4.93 9.17 -4.56
CA GLY A 300 5.76 9.77 -3.51
C GLY A 300 5.33 11.19 -3.20
N GLY A 301 6.08 11.87 -2.35
CA GLY A 301 5.96 13.31 -2.11
C GLY A 301 7.24 14.02 -2.54
N ASP A 302 7.14 15.24 -3.03
CA ASP A 302 8.33 16.02 -3.42
C ASP A 302 9.11 16.55 -2.21
N MET A 303 8.45 16.62 -1.03
CA MET A 303 9.08 16.94 0.25
C MET A 303 9.44 15.72 1.09
N ASP A 304 9.36 14.51 0.53
CA ASP A 304 9.76 13.29 1.22
C ASP A 304 11.30 13.20 1.31
N THR A 305 11.83 13.34 2.52
CA THR A 305 13.28 13.21 2.80
C THR A 305 13.70 11.78 3.12
N THR A 306 12.77 10.87 3.39
CA THR A 306 13.03 9.45 3.67
C THR A 306 13.23 8.67 2.37
N PHE A 307 12.32 8.86 1.42
CA PHE A 307 12.40 8.30 0.06
C PHE A 307 12.26 9.46 -0.95
N ASN A 308 13.38 10.14 -1.20
CA ASN A 308 13.33 11.33 -2.05
C ASN A 308 12.87 11.01 -3.48
N TRP A 309 12.17 11.97 -4.06
CA TRP A 309 11.58 11.82 -5.38
C TRP A 309 12.62 11.55 -6.48
N THR A 310 13.82 12.12 -6.38
CA THR A 310 14.88 11.90 -7.38
C THR A 310 15.25 10.40 -7.48
N ALA A 311 15.39 9.70 -6.34
CA ALA A 311 15.68 8.28 -6.33
C ALA A 311 14.50 7.45 -6.85
N ILE A 312 13.26 7.81 -6.48
CA ILE A 312 12.04 7.13 -6.96
C ILE A 312 11.89 7.31 -8.47
N SER A 313 12.02 8.54 -8.98
CA SER A 313 11.88 8.83 -10.42
C SER A 313 12.94 8.11 -11.25
N ALA A 314 14.19 8.04 -10.76
CA ALA A 314 15.25 7.27 -11.41
C ALA A 314 14.94 5.76 -11.44
N ALA A 315 14.34 5.22 -10.38
CA ALA A 315 13.91 3.82 -10.34
C ALA A 315 12.80 3.53 -11.36
N VAL A 316 11.84 4.45 -11.53
CA VAL A 316 10.78 4.34 -12.55
C VAL A 316 11.37 4.41 -13.96
N THR A 317 12.16 5.42 -14.27
CA THR A 317 12.74 5.58 -15.61
C THR A 317 13.70 4.46 -16.00
N GLY A 318 14.37 3.85 -15.01
CA GLY A 318 15.25 2.69 -15.21
C GLY A 318 14.53 1.33 -15.17
N SER A 319 13.20 1.30 -15.09
CA SER A 319 12.43 0.06 -15.02
C SER A 319 12.42 -0.68 -16.35
N THR A 320 12.54 -2.02 -16.27
CA THR A 320 12.33 -2.92 -17.41
C THR A 320 10.87 -3.31 -17.62
N GLN A 321 10.03 -3.05 -16.60
CA GLN A 321 8.58 -3.23 -16.66
C GLN A 321 7.89 -1.91 -16.96
N PRO A 322 6.69 -1.92 -17.57
CA PRO A 322 5.87 -0.73 -17.67
C PRO A 322 5.67 -0.11 -16.28
N ALA A 323 6.05 1.17 -16.15
CA ALA A 323 6.07 1.82 -14.84
C ALA A 323 5.59 3.26 -14.89
N PHE A 324 4.98 3.70 -13.79
CA PHE A 324 4.51 5.04 -13.53
C PHE A 324 5.02 5.55 -12.18
N GLY A 325 5.38 6.82 -12.10
CA GLY A 325 5.69 7.51 -10.85
C GLY A 325 5.10 8.91 -10.81
N GLY A 326 4.54 9.31 -9.66
CA GLY A 326 4.03 10.65 -9.43
C GLY A 326 4.49 11.22 -8.08
N ALA A 327 4.99 12.45 -8.05
CA ALA A 327 5.31 13.17 -6.82
C ALA A 327 4.18 14.14 -6.47
N LEU A 328 3.58 14.01 -5.29
CA LEU A 328 2.61 14.97 -4.78
C LEU A 328 3.29 16.26 -4.31
N ALA A 329 2.79 17.39 -4.77
CA ALA A 329 3.33 18.70 -4.47
C ALA A 329 3.16 19.07 -2.98
N GLY A 330 4.26 19.48 -2.32
CA GLY A 330 4.26 19.92 -0.91
C GLY A 330 3.97 18.81 0.11
N ILE A 331 4.10 17.54 -0.25
CA ILE A 331 3.77 16.41 0.61
C ILE A 331 5.03 15.70 1.08
N ASP A 332 5.14 15.51 2.39
CA ASP A 332 6.20 14.73 3.05
C ASP A 332 5.86 13.24 3.13
N HIS A 333 6.85 12.45 3.60
CA HIS A 333 6.76 11.01 3.75
C HIS A 333 5.46 10.54 4.43
N ASN A 334 5.15 11.11 5.59
CA ASN A 334 4.09 10.62 6.47
C ASN A 334 2.68 10.87 5.93
N ARG A 335 2.53 11.76 4.95
CA ARG A 335 1.24 12.19 4.43
C ARG A 335 0.85 11.57 3.10
N VAL A 336 1.80 10.98 2.34
CA VAL A 336 1.56 10.51 0.95
C VAL A 336 0.35 9.59 0.83
N ALA A 337 0.32 8.48 1.55
CA ALA A 337 -0.74 7.48 1.40
C ALA A 337 -2.11 7.94 1.92
N GLY A 338 -2.14 8.99 2.76
CA GLY A 338 -3.35 9.63 3.24
C GLY A 338 -3.97 10.63 2.26
N GLN A 339 -3.24 11.03 1.20
CA GLN A 339 -3.73 12.01 0.24
C GLN A 339 -4.78 11.43 -0.70
N ALA A 340 -5.87 12.17 -0.90
CA ALA A 340 -6.94 11.76 -1.82
C ALA A 340 -6.40 11.47 -3.22
N LYS A 341 -5.53 12.32 -3.76
CA LYS A 341 -4.92 12.14 -5.09
C LYS A 341 -4.05 10.89 -5.20
N ALA A 342 -3.32 10.51 -4.14
CA ALA A 342 -2.57 9.25 -4.12
C ALA A 342 -3.50 8.05 -4.12
N GLN A 343 -4.58 8.10 -3.34
CA GLN A 343 -5.57 7.03 -3.26
C GLN A 343 -6.38 6.89 -4.57
N GLU A 344 -6.74 8.00 -5.21
CA GLU A 344 -7.38 8.03 -6.53
C GLU A 344 -6.47 7.40 -7.59
N ALA A 345 -5.19 7.79 -7.63
CA ALA A 345 -4.21 7.20 -8.53
C ALA A 345 -4.09 5.69 -8.32
N TYR A 346 -3.97 5.26 -7.06
CA TYR A 346 -3.89 3.84 -6.72
C TYR A 346 -5.13 3.05 -7.18
N ILE A 347 -6.32 3.51 -6.82
CA ILE A 347 -7.57 2.83 -7.19
C ILE A 347 -7.72 2.79 -8.71
N GLY A 348 -7.46 3.90 -9.40
CA GLY A 348 -7.50 3.97 -10.87
C GLY A 348 -6.52 3.01 -11.52
N TRP A 349 -5.28 2.91 -10.99
CA TRP A 349 -4.30 1.94 -11.45
C TRP A 349 -4.79 0.50 -11.32
N MET A 350 -5.24 0.11 -10.11
CA MET A 350 -5.68 -1.26 -9.86
C MET A 350 -6.95 -1.61 -10.64
N ARG A 351 -7.91 -0.69 -10.77
CA ARG A 351 -9.11 -0.89 -11.59
C ARG A 351 -8.75 -1.06 -13.08
N TRP A 352 -7.85 -0.25 -13.59
CA TRP A 352 -7.35 -0.44 -14.95
C TRP A 352 -6.69 -1.80 -15.13
N ARG A 353 -5.75 -2.14 -14.27
CA ARG A 353 -4.93 -3.36 -14.42
C ARG A 353 -5.73 -4.65 -14.25
N PHE A 354 -6.74 -4.64 -13.42
CA PHE A 354 -7.48 -5.85 -13.05
C PHE A 354 -8.87 -5.94 -13.65
N MET A 355 -9.49 -4.83 -13.97
CA MET A 355 -10.88 -4.77 -14.38
C MET A 355 -11.06 -4.11 -15.76
N GLY A 356 -9.97 -3.58 -16.36
CA GLY A 356 -10.00 -2.98 -17.69
C GLY A 356 -10.63 -1.60 -17.73
N ASP A 357 -10.75 -0.88 -16.60
CA ASP A 357 -11.38 0.44 -16.55
C ASP A 357 -10.66 1.46 -17.43
N ARG A 358 -11.34 1.97 -18.43
CA ARG A 358 -10.80 2.96 -19.36
C ARG A 358 -10.43 4.28 -18.65
N ALA A 359 -11.24 4.73 -17.70
CA ALA A 359 -10.94 5.93 -16.93
C ALA A 359 -9.64 5.80 -16.11
N GLY A 360 -9.37 4.57 -15.59
CA GLY A 360 -8.11 4.26 -14.92
C GLY A 360 -6.94 4.27 -15.89
N HIS A 361 -7.08 3.66 -17.06
CA HIS A 361 -6.08 3.73 -18.13
C HIS A 361 -5.72 5.19 -18.47
N ASP A 362 -6.72 6.04 -18.70
CA ASP A 362 -6.54 7.43 -19.12
C ASP A 362 -5.90 8.33 -18.04
N MET A 363 -5.81 7.84 -16.80
CA MET A 363 -5.04 8.51 -15.75
C MET A 363 -3.54 8.47 -16.01
N PHE A 364 -3.01 7.43 -16.68
CA PHE A 364 -1.58 7.13 -16.75
C PHE A 364 -1.03 7.11 -18.17
N VAL A 365 -1.85 6.82 -19.17
CA VAL A 365 -1.44 6.53 -20.54
C VAL A 365 -1.63 7.76 -21.43
N GLY A 366 -0.70 7.95 -22.38
CA GLY A 366 -0.69 9.09 -23.31
C GLY A 366 0.10 10.30 -22.77
N ALA A 367 0.49 11.18 -23.69
CA ALA A 367 1.29 12.37 -23.37
C ALA A 367 0.56 13.37 -22.45
N THR A 368 -0.76 13.40 -22.51
CA THR A 368 -1.63 14.29 -21.73
C THR A 368 -2.49 13.50 -20.73
N CYS A 369 -1.92 12.43 -20.16
CA CYS A 369 -2.62 11.63 -19.15
C CYS A 369 -3.15 12.52 -18.02
N LYS A 370 -4.27 12.13 -17.38
CA LYS A 370 -4.91 13.00 -16.36
C LYS A 370 -3.97 13.40 -15.23
N ILE A 371 -3.13 12.47 -14.74
CA ILE A 371 -2.15 12.78 -13.69
C ILE A 371 -0.99 13.62 -14.25
N CYS A 372 -0.64 13.44 -15.54
CA CYS A 372 0.42 14.20 -16.19
C CYS A 372 0.14 15.71 -16.21
N THR A 373 -1.11 16.11 -16.17
CA THR A 373 -1.57 17.52 -16.21
C THR A 373 -2.21 18.01 -14.91
N ASP A 374 -2.30 17.15 -13.88
CA ASP A 374 -2.88 17.51 -12.58
C ASP A 374 -1.85 18.27 -11.73
N ALA A 375 -2.15 19.52 -11.39
CA ALA A 375 -1.29 20.38 -10.59
C ALA A 375 -1.00 19.87 -9.16
N ALA A 376 -1.74 18.86 -8.69
CA ALA A 376 -1.43 18.20 -7.43
C ALA A 376 -0.12 17.37 -7.50
N PHE A 377 0.39 17.11 -8.70
CA PHE A 377 1.65 16.38 -8.91
C PHE A 377 2.72 17.35 -9.42
N SER A 378 3.78 17.54 -8.64
CA SER A 378 4.94 18.37 -9.00
C SER A 378 5.92 17.67 -9.94
N GLY A 379 5.83 16.33 -10.05
CA GLY A 379 6.67 15.54 -10.94
C GLY A 379 5.96 14.24 -11.33
N VAL A 380 5.98 13.96 -12.65
CA VAL A 380 5.44 12.72 -13.20
C VAL A 380 6.48 12.11 -14.13
N VAL A 381 6.75 10.82 -13.96
CA VAL A 381 7.63 10.03 -14.81
C VAL A 381 6.97 8.71 -15.17
N LYS A 382 7.24 8.21 -16.37
CA LYS A 382 6.76 6.90 -16.80
C LYS A 382 7.71 6.28 -17.82
N THR A 383 7.67 4.96 -17.94
CA THR A 383 8.39 4.26 -19.02
C THR A 383 7.61 4.39 -20.34
N PRO A 384 8.30 4.43 -21.49
CA PRO A 384 7.61 4.42 -22.80
C PRO A 384 6.71 3.18 -22.99
N SER A 385 7.11 2.03 -22.44
CA SER A 385 6.33 0.78 -22.50
C SER A 385 4.98 0.85 -21.79
N LEU A 386 4.78 1.82 -20.88
CA LEU A 386 3.49 2.03 -20.23
C LEU A 386 2.41 2.48 -21.24
N ASP A 387 2.78 3.30 -22.20
CA ASP A 387 1.85 3.82 -23.22
C ASP A 387 1.44 2.75 -24.25
N SER A 388 2.05 1.55 -24.18
CA SER A 388 1.72 0.41 -25.04
C SER A 388 0.84 -0.64 -24.37
N LEU A 389 0.47 -0.44 -23.10
CA LEU A 389 -0.46 -1.31 -22.35
C LEU A 389 -1.89 -0.88 -22.64
#